data_a35827ddbbf6e3b0b083060bdfab0082
#
_entry.id   a35827ddbbf6e3b0b083060bdfab0082
#
_cell.length_a   1.000
_cell.length_b   1.000
_cell.length_c   1.000
_cell.angle_alpha   90.00
_cell.angle_beta   90.00
_cell.angle_gamma   90.00
#
_symmetry.space_group_name_H-M   'P 1'
#
loop_
_entity.id
_entity.type
_entity.pdbx_description
1 polymer ?
#
loop_
_entity_poly.entity_id
_entity_poly.type
_entity_poly.pdbx_seq_one_letter_code
_entity_poly.pdbx_strand_id
1 'polypeptide(L)'
;MTALRLLLTLITVLALALVLAIYTLGPAALETAQNRVAGDKGEAPSADAVALHQSLDIADLHADTLLWYRSMLERSDRGQVDVPRMLDGNMAIQMLTVVTKSPSGQNYDSNSADASDNITLLALIQRWPLRTRNSLYERAMYQADRLHVFAAESDSLAVVTSSEELKQVLKSREDDSKLIAGLLGTEGSHSLDGDLDNIKRLYDAGFRMMSLQHFFDNKLGGSLHGESNTGLTDFGREAVRLMDSMGIMIDVSHSSPQVVGDVLNLIDSPLIVSHTGFKGHCDQKRNISDDLMMRIAERGGLIGVGF
;
A
#
# COMPACT_ATOMS: atom_id res chain seq x y z
N MET A 1 13.43 -45.47 -30.87
CA MET A 1 13.35 -44.02 -31.23
C MET A 1 11.92 -43.46 -31.18
N THR A 2 10.89 -44.17 -31.57
CA THR A 2 9.48 -43.70 -31.58
C THR A 2 8.89 -43.53 -30.20
N ALA A 3 9.10 -44.45 -29.24
CA ALA A 3 8.57 -44.34 -27.87
C ALA A 3 9.15 -43.12 -27.11
N LEU A 4 10.45 -42.86 -27.24
CA LEU A 4 11.10 -41.71 -26.67
C LEU A 4 10.59 -40.37 -27.21
N ARG A 5 10.36 -40.31 -28.54
CA ARG A 5 9.77 -39.12 -29.19
C ARG A 5 8.34 -38.86 -28.69
N LEU A 6 7.52 -39.91 -28.59
CA LEU A 6 6.16 -39.78 -28.03
C LEU A 6 6.16 -39.30 -26.59
N LEU A 7 7.05 -39.84 -25.76
CA LEU A 7 7.21 -39.40 -24.38
C LEU A 7 7.62 -37.90 -24.28
N LEU A 8 8.63 -37.51 -25.05
CA LEU A 8 9.08 -36.12 -25.11
C LEU A 8 7.97 -35.16 -25.58
N THR A 9 7.22 -35.54 -26.62
CA THR A 9 6.07 -34.77 -27.11
C THR A 9 5.01 -34.63 -26.04
N LEU A 10 4.65 -35.72 -25.35
CA LEU A 10 3.68 -35.68 -24.24
C LEU A 10 4.13 -34.74 -23.13
N ILE A 11 5.40 -34.84 -22.68
CA ILE A 11 5.97 -33.95 -21.66
C ILE A 11 5.89 -32.48 -22.10
N THR A 12 6.24 -32.22 -23.37
CA THR A 12 6.18 -30.84 -23.91
C THR A 12 4.73 -30.30 -23.92
N VAL A 13 3.76 -31.11 -24.37
CA VAL A 13 2.34 -30.73 -24.38
C VAL A 13 1.84 -30.47 -22.95
N LEU A 14 2.17 -31.33 -22.00
CA LEU A 14 1.78 -31.17 -20.61
C LEU A 14 2.42 -29.89 -20.00
N ALA A 15 3.70 -29.64 -20.30
CA ALA A 15 4.37 -28.41 -19.85
C ALA A 15 3.73 -27.15 -20.42
N LEU A 16 3.41 -27.16 -21.73
CA LEU A 16 2.71 -26.03 -22.36
C LEU A 16 1.29 -25.84 -21.81
N ALA A 17 0.55 -26.91 -21.54
CA ALA A 17 -0.76 -26.86 -20.94
C ALA A 17 -0.69 -26.30 -19.50
N LEU A 18 0.31 -26.70 -18.71
CA LEU A 18 0.56 -26.16 -17.36
C LEU A 18 0.89 -24.67 -17.41
N VAL A 19 1.78 -24.25 -18.30
CA VAL A 19 2.12 -22.83 -18.49
C VAL A 19 0.88 -22.03 -18.89
N LEU A 20 0.06 -22.54 -19.80
CA LEU A 20 -1.19 -21.89 -20.20
C LEU A 20 -2.17 -21.80 -19.02
N ALA A 21 -2.32 -22.86 -18.24
CA ALA A 21 -3.17 -22.87 -17.06
C ALA A 21 -2.70 -21.85 -16.00
N ILE A 22 -1.41 -21.80 -15.71
CA ILE A 22 -0.84 -20.77 -14.81
C ILE A 22 -1.09 -19.36 -15.37
N TYR A 23 -0.89 -19.18 -16.65
CA TYR A 23 -1.08 -17.89 -17.31
C TYR A 23 -2.55 -17.44 -17.29
N THR A 24 -3.51 -18.32 -17.49
CA THR A 24 -4.94 -17.98 -17.57
C THR A 24 -5.63 -17.96 -16.21
N LEU A 25 -5.37 -18.94 -15.36
CA LEU A 25 -6.06 -19.14 -14.08
C LEU A 25 -5.26 -18.64 -12.87
N GLY A 26 -3.94 -18.54 -13.01
CA GLY A 26 -3.02 -18.21 -11.91
C GLY A 26 -3.35 -16.89 -11.21
N PRO A 27 -3.59 -15.76 -11.92
CA PRO A 27 -3.91 -14.50 -11.25
C PRO A 27 -5.12 -14.57 -10.33
N ALA A 28 -6.24 -15.09 -10.84
CA ALA A 28 -7.47 -15.21 -10.06
C ALA A 28 -7.33 -16.24 -8.92
N ALA A 29 -6.67 -17.37 -9.16
CA ALA A 29 -6.45 -18.40 -8.14
C ALA A 29 -5.57 -17.87 -6.98
N LEU A 30 -4.48 -17.18 -7.31
CA LEU A 30 -3.58 -16.56 -6.31
C LEU A 30 -4.33 -15.52 -5.50
N GLU A 31 -5.05 -14.64 -6.15
CA GLU A 31 -5.81 -13.59 -5.49
C GLU A 31 -6.90 -14.17 -4.58
N THR A 32 -7.66 -15.16 -5.04
CA THR A 32 -8.67 -15.84 -4.23
C THR A 32 -8.05 -16.50 -2.99
N ALA A 33 -6.86 -17.08 -3.11
CA ALA A 33 -6.17 -17.72 -1.99
C ALA A 33 -5.70 -16.71 -0.94
N GLN A 34 -5.23 -15.53 -1.38
CA GLN A 34 -4.62 -14.51 -0.50
C GLN A 34 -5.62 -13.49 0.05
N ASN A 35 -6.74 -13.26 -0.64
CA ASN A 35 -7.70 -12.21 -0.32
C ASN A 35 -9.08 -12.74 0.06
N ARG A 36 -9.14 -13.92 0.66
CA ARG A 36 -10.42 -14.47 1.15
C ARG A 36 -11.04 -13.54 2.18
N VAL A 37 -12.30 -13.19 1.94
CA VAL A 37 -13.16 -12.63 2.99
C VAL A 37 -13.67 -13.81 3.82
N ALA A 38 -13.27 -13.86 5.08
CA ALA A 38 -13.65 -14.90 6.02
C ALA A 38 -14.30 -14.27 7.26
N GLY A 39 -15.16 -15.03 7.93
CA GLY A 39 -15.82 -14.58 9.13
C GLY A 39 -17.31 -14.29 8.96
N ASP A 40 -17.97 -14.12 10.07
CA ASP A 40 -19.38 -13.70 10.13
C ASP A 40 -19.45 -12.19 9.86
N LYS A 41 -20.52 -11.76 9.20
CA LYS A 41 -20.77 -10.32 8.95
C LYS A 41 -21.14 -9.54 10.23
N GLY A 42 -21.23 -10.24 11.37
CA GLY A 42 -21.70 -9.67 12.62
C GLY A 42 -23.19 -9.29 12.61
N GLU A 43 -23.63 -8.63 13.66
CA GLU A 43 -24.97 -8.07 13.74
C GLU A 43 -25.09 -6.83 12.83
N ALA A 44 -26.25 -6.63 12.24
CA ALA A 44 -26.53 -5.44 11.47
C ALA A 44 -26.41 -4.19 12.37
N PRO A 45 -25.79 -3.09 11.90
CA PRO A 45 -25.70 -1.86 12.67
C PRO A 45 -27.09 -1.28 12.95
N SER A 46 -27.24 -0.56 14.07
CA SER A 46 -28.49 0.15 14.38
C SER A 46 -28.75 1.28 13.36
N ALA A 47 -30.00 1.70 13.26
CA ALA A 47 -30.38 2.81 12.38
C ALA A 47 -29.62 4.10 12.71
N ASP A 48 -29.41 4.38 14.02
CA ASP A 48 -28.65 5.56 14.47
C ASP A 48 -27.18 5.47 14.08
N ALA A 49 -26.56 4.28 14.18
CA ALA A 49 -25.18 4.07 13.74
C ALA A 49 -25.03 4.28 12.23
N VAL A 50 -25.99 3.78 11.44
CA VAL A 50 -26.03 4.01 9.99
C VAL A 50 -26.19 5.49 9.67
N ALA A 51 -27.11 6.19 10.34
CA ALA A 51 -27.34 7.62 10.14
C ALA A 51 -26.08 8.45 10.48
N LEU A 52 -25.41 8.14 11.61
CA LEU A 52 -24.16 8.77 11.97
C LEU A 52 -23.07 8.52 10.92
N HIS A 53 -22.88 7.26 10.51
CA HIS A 53 -21.88 6.88 9.50
C HIS A 53 -22.09 7.63 8.17
N GLN A 54 -23.35 7.78 7.74
CA GLN A 54 -23.69 8.51 6.51
C GLN A 54 -23.45 10.04 6.61
N SER A 55 -23.35 10.58 7.81
CA SER A 55 -23.06 12.00 8.04
C SER A 55 -21.56 12.33 8.13
N LEU A 56 -20.69 11.34 8.04
CA LEU A 56 -19.24 11.50 8.17
C LEU A 56 -18.54 11.42 6.82
N ASP A 57 -17.44 12.17 6.66
CA ASP A 57 -16.45 11.91 5.61
C ASP A 57 -15.50 10.83 6.13
N ILE A 58 -15.64 9.61 5.60
CA ILE A 58 -14.84 8.47 5.98
C ILE A 58 -13.54 8.44 5.17
N ALA A 59 -12.41 8.36 5.86
CA ALA A 59 -11.09 8.22 5.25
C ALA A 59 -10.42 6.92 5.70
N ASP A 60 -9.93 6.15 4.74
CA ASP A 60 -9.01 5.04 4.98
C ASP A 60 -7.60 5.45 4.54
N LEU A 61 -6.63 5.32 5.45
CA LEU A 61 -5.27 5.80 5.24
C LEU A 61 -4.34 4.75 4.62
N HIS A 62 -4.82 3.52 4.39
CA HIS A 62 -3.97 2.47 3.85
C HIS A 62 -4.73 1.30 3.22
N ALA A 63 -4.56 1.10 1.92
CA ALA A 63 -5.04 -0.11 1.24
C ALA A 63 -4.18 -0.46 0.03
N ASP A 64 -3.65 -1.70 0.00
CA ASP A 64 -2.79 -2.22 -1.07
C ASP A 64 -3.56 -2.88 -2.21
N THR A 65 -4.75 -2.40 -2.51
CA THR A 65 -5.60 -3.03 -3.51
C THR A 65 -5.02 -3.01 -4.92
N LEU A 66 -4.15 -2.01 -5.23
CA LEU A 66 -3.47 -1.89 -6.53
C LEU A 66 -2.48 -3.03 -6.81
N LEU A 67 -2.07 -3.76 -5.79
CA LEU A 67 -1.22 -4.93 -5.90
C LEU A 67 -1.88 -6.07 -6.70
N TRP A 68 -3.21 -6.15 -6.67
CA TRP A 68 -3.96 -7.32 -7.13
C TRP A 68 -4.48 -7.18 -8.56
N TYR A 69 -4.60 -8.31 -9.28
CA TYR A 69 -4.97 -8.37 -10.70
C TYR A 69 -6.39 -7.83 -10.99
N ARG A 70 -7.32 -7.97 -10.04
CA ARG A 70 -8.73 -7.57 -10.25
C ARG A 70 -8.89 -6.10 -10.60
N SER A 71 -9.99 -5.77 -11.26
CA SER A 71 -10.44 -4.39 -11.42
C SER A 71 -10.98 -3.85 -10.10
N MET A 72 -10.58 -2.62 -9.73
CA MET A 72 -11.21 -1.87 -8.62
C MET A 72 -12.61 -1.36 -8.98
N LEU A 73 -12.97 -1.31 -10.25
CA LEU A 73 -14.25 -0.78 -10.71
C LEU A 73 -15.39 -1.79 -10.55
N GLU A 74 -15.05 -3.05 -10.32
CA GLU A 74 -16.00 -4.14 -10.21
C GLU A 74 -16.08 -4.65 -8.77
N ARG A 75 -17.33 -4.87 -8.27
CA ARG A 75 -17.55 -5.50 -6.97
C ARG A 75 -16.98 -6.91 -6.96
N SER A 76 -16.06 -7.16 -6.04
CA SER A 76 -15.43 -8.46 -5.87
C SER A 76 -16.04 -9.23 -4.69
N ASP A 77 -15.98 -10.56 -4.77
CA ASP A 77 -16.28 -11.48 -3.68
C ASP A 77 -15.09 -11.72 -2.73
N ARG A 78 -13.95 -11.07 -2.99
CA ARG A 78 -12.69 -11.18 -2.26
C ARG A 78 -11.98 -9.82 -2.13
N GLY A 79 -11.04 -9.74 -1.20
CA GLY A 79 -10.43 -8.48 -0.82
C GLY A 79 -11.44 -7.54 -0.17
N GLN A 80 -11.03 -6.35 0.24
CA GLN A 80 -11.88 -5.43 1.00
C GLN A 80 -12.22 -4.16 0.23
N VAL A 81 -11.36 -3.70 -0.67
CA VAL A 81 -11.45 -2.39 -1.31
C VAL A 81 -11.69 -2.52 -2.82
N ASP A 82 -12.84 -2.03 -3.26
CA ASP A 82 -13.19 -1.70 -4.64
C ASP A 82 -14.20 -0.54 -4.65
N VAL A 83 -14.31 0.17 -5.77
CA VAL A 83 -15.15 1.36 -5.89
C VAL A 83 -16.61 1.09 -5.45
N PRO A 84 -17.30 0.02 -5.89
CA PRO A 84 -18.67 -0.23 -5.45
C PRO A 84 -18.81 -0.43 -3.93
N ARG A 85 -17.87 -1.11 -3.27
CA ARG A 85 -17.92 -1.30 -1.81
C ARG A 85 -17.53 -0.05 -1.04
N MET A 86 -16.58 0.74 -1.56
CA MET A 86 -16.24 2.04 -0.99
C MET A 86 -17.44 3.01 -1.05
N LEU A 87 -18.22 3.00 -2.14
CA LEU A 87 -19.45 3.79 -2.25
C LEU A 87 -20.52 3.34 -1.25
N ASP A 88 -20.72 2.02 -1.10
CA ASP A 88 -21.64 1.49 -0.10
C ASP A 88 -21.22 1.86 1.34
N GLY A 89 -19.90 1.88 1.60
CA GLY A 89 -19.30 2.25 2.87
C GLY A 89 -19.20 3.77 3.09
N ASN A 90 -19.80 4.60 2.26
CA ASN A 90 -19.71 6.08 2.34
C ASN A 90 -18.26 6.59 2.40
N MET A 91 -17.31 5.90 1.76
CA MET A 91 -15.91 6.29 1.74
C MET A 91 -15.72 7.60 0.96
N ALA A 92 -15.10 8.58 1.58
CA ALA A 92 -14.77 9.86 0.95
C ALA A 92 -13.33 9.92 0.43
N ILE A 93 -12.40 9.31 1.20
CA ILE A 93 -10.97 9.36 0.91
C ILE A 93 -10.39 7.96 1.06
N GLN A 94 -9.63 7.53 0.06
CA GLN A 94 -8.89 6.28 0.10
C GLN A 94 -7.41 6.52 -0.24
N MET A 95 -6.53 6.28 0.70
CA MET A 95 -5.10 6.17 0.41
C MET A 95 -4.82 4.79 -0.19
N LEU A 96 -4.33 4.78 -1.41
CA LEU A 96 -4.00 3.59 -2.19
C LEU A 96 -2.48 3.44 -2.18
N THR A 97 -2.02 2.51 -1.36
CA THR A 97 -0.61 2.24 -1.17
C THR A 97 -0.09 1.21 -2.16
N VAL A 98 1.17 1.32 -2.51
CA VAL A 98 1.84 0.41 -3.44
C VAL A 98 2.93 -0.38 -2.73
N VAL A 99 2.80 -1.69 -2.72
CA VAL A 99 3.83 -2.61 -2.22
C VAL A 99 4.75 -3.03 -3.36
N THR A 100 6.04 -2.83 -3.20
CA THR A 100 7.00 -3.15 -4.26
C THR A 100 7.96 -4.28 -3.90
N LYS A 101 8.16 -4.58 -2.60
CA LYS A 101 8.93 -5.72 -2.09
C LYS A 101 8.33 -6.22 -0.78
N SER A 102 8.29 -7.55 -0.60
CA SER A 102 7.87 -8.21 0.64
C SER A 102 8.74 -9.45 0.86
N PRO A 103 9.34 -9.61 2.06
CA PRO A 103 10.25 -10.71 2.34
C PRO A 103 9.50 -12.04 2.42
N SER A 104 10.10 -13.11 1.93
CA SER A 104 9.58 -14.46 2.14
C SER A 104 9.66 -14.85 3.61
N GLY A 105 8.62 -15.52 4.12
CA GLY A 105 8.53 -15.83 5.54
C GLY A 105 8.24 -14.64 6.43
N GLN A 106 7.66 -13.57 5.86
CA GLN A 106 7.30 -12.34 6.56
C GLN A 106 6.62 -12.62 7.90
N ASN A 107 7.12 -11.97 8.94
CA ASN A 107 6.60 -12.10 10.31
C ASN A 107 6.74 -10.77 11.08
N TYR A 108 6.13 -10.67 12.26
CA TYR A 108 6.17 -9.46 13.09
C TYR A 108 7.44 -9.30 13.94
N ASP A 109 8.28 -10.35 14.05
CA ASP A 109 9.44 -10.33 14.94
C ASP A 109 10.69 -9.78 14.26
N SER A 110 11.12 -10.42 13.16
CA SER A 110 12.33 -10.01 12.44
C SER A 110 12.35 -10.54 11.02
N ASN A 111 12.70 -9.68 10.07
CA ASN A 111 12.81 -10.03 8.65
C ASN A 111 14.12 -9.50 8.09
N SER A 112 14.81 -10.34 7.32
CA SER A 112 16.03 -9.96 6.62
C SER A 112 15.72 -9.16 5.34
N ALA A 113 16.48 -8.11 5.11
CA ALA A 113 16.46 -7.35 3.86
C ALA A 113 16.90 -8.19 2.64
N ASP A 114 17.69 -9.25 2.89
CA ASP A 114 18.21 -10.17 1.87
C ASP A 114 17.26 -11.36 1.61
N ALA A 115 16.14 -11.46 2.33
CA ALA A 115 15.15 -12.49 2.07
C ALA A 115 14.62 -12.40 0.63
N SER A 116 14.29 -13.56 0.05
CA SER A 116 13.68 -13.60 -1.28
C SER A 116 12.35 -12.84 -1.30
N ASP A 117 12.07 -12.19 -2.42
CA ASP A 117 10.97 -11.26 -2.56
C ASP A 117 9.71 -11.94 -3.11
N ASN A 118 8.65 -11.96 -2.31
CA ASN A 118 7.35 -12.52 -2.69
C ASN A 118 6.69 -11.78 -3.85
N ILE A 119 6.94 -10.45 -3.96
CA ILE A 119 6.31 -9.63 -5.01
C ILE A 119 6.86 -9.99 -6.39
N THR A 120 8.10 -10.47 -6.49
CA THR A 120 8.65 -10.95 -7.77
C THR A 120 7.81 -12.09 -8.36
N LEU A 121 7.45 -13.09 -7.55
CA LEU A 121 6.63 -14.21 -7.99
C LEU A 121 5.19 -13.78 -8.26
N LEU A 122 4.64 -12.94 -7.39
CA LEU A 122 3.29 -12.37 -7.55
C LEU A 122 3.19 -11.59 -8.87
N ALA A 123 4.14 -10.68 -9.15
CA ALA A 123 4.17 -9.89 -10.37
C ALA A 123 4.26 -10.77 -11.64
N LEU A 124 5.03 -11.87 -11.58
CA LEU A 124 5.12 -12.82 -12.66
C LEU A 124 3.78 -13.52 -12.93
N ILE A 125 3.14 -14.05 -11.87
CA ILE A 125 1.84 -14.74 -11.99
C ILE A 125 0.75 -13.78 -12.45
N GLN A 126 0.73 -12.56 -11.93
CA GLN A 126 -0.24 -11.51 -12.30
C GLN A 126 0.08 -10.81 -13.61
N ARG A 127 1.12 -11.26 -14.34
CA ARG A 127 1.47 -10.75 -15.67
C ARG A 127 1.83 -9.27 -15.70
N TRP A 128 2.50 -8.78 -14.65
CA TRP A 128 3.00 -7.42 -14.65
C TRP A 128 4.01 -7.20 -15.79
N PRO A 129 4.16 -5.97 -16.30
CA PRO A 129 5.10 -5.66 -17.37
C PRO A 129 6.53 -6.09 -17.06
N LEU A 130 7.31 -6.46 -18.08
CA LEU A 130 8.68 -6.97 -17.89
C LEU A 130 9.59 -5.99 -17.13
N ARG A 131 9.36 -4.68 -17.27
CA ARG A 131 10.11 -3.65 -16.58
C ARG A 131 10.03 -3.77 -15.04
N THR A 132 8.95 -4.32 -14.50
CA THR A 132 8.75 -4.50 -13.05
C THR A 132 9.59 -5.63 -12.45
N ARG A 133 10.25 -6.46 -13.27
CA ARG A 133 10.99 -7.63 -12.77
C ARG A 133 12.23 -7.24 -11.98
N ASN A 134 12.93 -6.19 -12.40
CA ASN A 134 14.24 -5.81 -11.88
C ASN A 134 14.27 -4.39 -11.28
N SER A 135 13.14 -3.71 -11.17
CA SER A 135 13.05 -2.37 -10.59
C SER A 135 11.84 -2.26 -9.69
N LEU A 136 12.09 -1.86 -8.44
CA LEU A 136 11.04 -1.59 -7.46
C LEU A 136 10.34 -0.27 -7.78
N TYR A 137 11.04 0.68 -8.36
CA TYR A 137 10.47 1.90 -8.91
C TYR A 137 9.43 1.59 -10.00
N GLU A 138 9.75 0.74 -10.96
CA GLU A 138 8.83 0.36 -12.01
C GLU A 138 7.60 -0.41 -11.50
N ARG A 139 7.73 -1.13 -10.37
CA ARG A 139 6.59 -1.74 -9.69
C ARG A 139 5.64 -0.71 -9.09
N ALA A 140 6.19 0.36 -8.51
CA ALA A 140 5.39 1.46 -8.00
C ALA A 140 4.67 2.19 -9.14
N MET A 141 5.39 2.51 -10.21
CA MET A 141 4.82 3.16 -11.40
C MET A 141 3.72 2.34 -12.06
N TYR A 142 3.90 1.01 -12.17
CA TYR A 142 2.85 0.15 -12.72
C TYR A 142 1.55 0.19 -11.89
N GLN A 143 1.66 0.19 -10.57
CA GLN A 143 0.48 0.27 -9.69
C GLN A 143 -0.17 1.66 -9.77
N ALA A 144 0.64 2.73 -9.87
CA ALA A 144 0.13 4.08 -10.09
C ALA A 144 -0.59 4.22 -11.45
N ASP A 145 0.00 3.69 -12.53
CA ASP A 145 -0.63 3.66 -13.86
C ASP A 145 -2.02 3.00 -13.80
N ARG A 146 -2.17 1.92 -13.03
CA ARG A 146 -3.46 1.24 -12.85
C ARG A 146 -4.49 2.15 -12.18
N LEU A 147 -4.11 2.89 -11.13
CA LEU A 147 -5.04 3.83 -10.49
C LEU A 147 -5.50 4.91 -11.46
N HIS A 148 -4.58 5.48 -12.23
CA HIS A 148 -4.93 6.49 -13.23
C HIS A 148 -5.89 5.94 -14.29
N VAL A 149 -5.70 4.70 -14.73
CA VAL A 149 -6.64 4.03 -15.66
C VAL A 149 -8.02 3.87 -15.00
N PHE A 150 -8.09 3.36 -13.78
CA PHE A 150 -9.36 3.21 -13.06
C PHE A 150 -10.09 4.53 -12.85
N ALA A 151 -9.37 5.60 -12.51
CA ALA A 151 -9.96 6.92 -12.35
C ALA A 151 -10.46 7.49 -13.69
N ALA A 152 -9.75 7.24 -14.79
CA ALA A 152 -10.18 7.67 -16.12
C ALA A 152 -11.41 6.91 -16.64
N GLU A 153 -11.69 5.72 -16.11
CA GLU A 153 -12.82 4.86 -16.50
C GLU A 153 -14.00 4.96 -15.52
N SER A 154 -13.95 5.84 -14.51
CA SER A 154 -14.98 5.94 -13.46
C SER A 154 -15.31 7.38 -13.09
N ASP A 155 -16.58 7.72 -13.10
CA ASP A 155 -17.08 9.01 -12.59
C ASP A 155 -17.12 9.07 -11.04
N SER A 156 -16.82 7.95 -10.35
CA SER A 156 -16.89 7.85 -8.88
C SER A 156 -15.51 7.80 -8.20
N LEU A 157 -14.41 7.91 -8.94
CA LEU A 157 -13.05 7.88 -8.42
C LEU A 157 -12.21 8.97 -9.07
N ALA A 158 -11.62 9.86 -8.27
CA ALA A 158 -10.69 10.87 -8.74
C ALA A 158 -9.32 10.70 -8.09
N VAL A 159 -8.24 10.76 -8.85
CA VAL A 159 -6.89 10.87 -8.29
C VAL A 159 -6.67 12.28 -7.82
N VAL A 160 -6.33 12.43 -6.53
CA VAL A 160 -6.14 13.73 -5.89
C VAL A 160 -4.66 13.91 -5.55
N THR A 161 -4.12 15.05 -5.96
CA THR A 161 -2.69 15.37 -5.81
C THR A 161 -2.42 16.68 -5.07
N SER A 162 -3.48 17.39 -4.65
CA SER A 162 -3.38 18.62 -3.89
C SER A 162 -4.51 18.75 -2.87
N SER A 163 -4.28 19.58 -1.84
CA SER A 163 -5.32 19.91 -0.86
C SER A 163 -6.52 20.63 -1.47
N GLU A 164 -6.31 21.36 -2.56
CA GLU A 164 -7.40 22.06 -3.26
C GLU A 164 -8.29 21.07 -4.01
N GLU A 165 -7.71 20.10 -4.73
CA GLU A 165 -8.48 19.02 -5.38
C GLU A 165 -9.24 18.17 -4.34
N LEU A 166 -8.62 17.87 -3.19
CA LEU A 166 -9.31 17.16 -2.11
C LEU A 166 -10.51 17.94 -1.60
N LYS A 167 -10.37 19.25 -1.34
CA LYS A 167 -11.50 20.11 -0.93
C LYS A 167 -12.60 20.15 -1.96
N GLN A 168 -12.28 20.14 -3.26
CA GLN A 168 -13.27 20.10 -4.33
C GLN A 168 -14.06 18.80 -4.32
N VAL A 169 -13.37 17.64 -4.13
CA VAL A 169 -14.04 16.34 -3.99
C VAL A 169 -14.95 16.34 -2.78
N LEU A 170 -14.46 16.72 -1.59
CA LEU A 170 -15.28 16.76 -0.37
C LEU A 170 -16.48 17.70 -0.51
N LYS A 171 -16.29 18.87 -1.11
CA LYS A 171 -17.39 19.81 -1.38
C LYS A 171 -18.44 19.22 -2.34
N SER A 172 -18.01 18.50 -3.39
CA SER A 172 -18.97 17.87 -4.31
C SER A 172 -19.84 16.81 -3.63
N ARG A 173 -19.35 16.19 -2.55
CA ARG A 173 -20.11 15.21 -1.77
C ARG A 173 -21.24 15.86 -0.94
N GLU A 174 -21.12 17.13 -0.57
CA GLU A 174 -22.21 17.91 0.06
C GLU A 174 -23.42 18.04 -0.88
N ASP A 175 -23.19 18.03 -2.21
CA ASP A 175 -24.18 18.11 -3.27
C ASP A 175 -24.66 16.72 -3.79
N ASP A 176 -24.58 15.67 -2.95
CA ASP A 176 -24.98 14.27 -3.23
C ASP A 176 -24.08 13.54 -4.26
N SER A 177 -22.89 14.05 -4.53
CA SER A 177 -21.91 13.35 -5.35
C SER A 177 -21.32 12.17 -4.56
N LYS A 178 -21.23 11.01 -5.19
CA LYS A 178 -20.53 9.82 -4.63
C LYS A 178 -19.10 9.70 -5.13
N LEU A 179 -18.40 10.82 -5.25
CA LEU A 179 -17.00 10.84 -5.69
C LEU A 179 -16.06 10.46 -4.54
N ILE A 180 -15.10 9.58 -4.80
CA ILE A 180 -14.06 9.14 -3.88
C ILE A 180 -12.75 9.78 -4.27
N ALA A 181 -12.07 10.41 -3.33
CA ALA A 181 -10.70 10.89 -3.51
C ALA A 181 -9.72 9.72 -3.33
N GLY A 182 -9.10 9.28 -4.40
CA GLY A 182 -7.99 8.32 -4.39
C GLY A 182 -6.65 9.04 -4.31
N LEU A 183 -5.84 8.74 -3.30
CA LEU A 183 -4.48 9.27 -3.14
C LEU A 183 -3.46 8.15 -3.29
N LEU A 184 -2.32 8.43 -3.94
CA LEU A 184 -1.21 7.47 -4.05
C LEU A 184 -0.23 7.61 -2.91
N GLY A 185 0.11 6.46 -2.30
CA GLY A 185 1.18 6.33 -1.33
C GLY A 185 2.10 5.13 -1.61
N THR A 186 3.32 5.14 -1.04
CA THR A 186 4.18 3.95 -1.05
C THR A 186 4.10 3.22 0.28
N GLU A 187 4.11 1.90 0.27
CA GLU A 187 4.39 1.10 1.45
C GLU A 187 5.83 0.61 1.43
N GLY A 188 6.67 1.43 2.06
CA GLY A 188 8.12 1.33 2.04
C GLY A 188 8.76 2.02 0.83
N SER A 189 9.67 2.98 1.13
CA SER A 189 10.41 3.75 0.12
C SER A 189 11.61 2.99 -0.47
N HIS A 190 11.64 1.65 -0.34
CA HIS A 190 12.53 0.81 -1.14
C HIS A 190 12.20 0.90 -2.64
N SER A 191 10.99 1.40 -3.00
CA SER A 191 10.63 1.81 -4.36
C SER A 191 11.52 2.90 -4.96
N LEU A 192 12.32 3.59 -4.15
CA LEU A 192 13.31 4.54 -4.66
C LEU A 192 14.46 3.86 -5.41
N ASP A 193 14.63 2.53 -5.32
CA ASP A 193 15.75 1.77 -5.92
C ASP A 193 17.14 2.38 -5.55
N GLY A 194 17.20 3.14 -4.44
CA GLY A 194 18.41 3.80 -3.95
C GLY A 194 18.83 5.05 -4.72
N ASP A 195 17.92 5.65 -5.47
CA ASP A 195 18.09 6.88 -6.24
C ASP A 195 17.10 7.94 -5.73
N LEU A 196 17.61 9.08 -5.25
CA LEU A 196 16.79 10.18 -4.74
C LEU A 196 15.96 10.87 -5.84
N ASP A 197 16.42 10.85 -7.08
CA ASP A 197 15.67 11.41 -8.20
C ASP A 197 14.31 10.71 -8.40
N ASN A 198 14.20 9.47 -7.93
CA ASN A 198 12.93 8.74 -7.97
C ASN A 198 11.87 9.33 -7.03
N ILE A 199 12.22 10.12 -6.00
CA ILE A 199 11.25 10.86 -5.19
C ILE A 199 10.48 11.83 -6.08
N LYS A 200 11.20 12.63 -6.88
CA LYS A 200 10.56 13.56 -7.80
C LYS A 200 9.73 12.85 -8.86
N ARG A 201 10.23 11.76 -9.42
CA ARG A 201 9.52 10.99 -10.46
C ARG A 201 8.22 10.38 -9.92
N LEU A 202 8.23 9.86 -8.69
CA LEU A 202 7.03 9.35 -8.01
C LEU A 202 6.06 10.50 -7.71
N TYR A 203 6.56 11.65 -7.22
CA TYR A 203 5.73 12.83 -7.01
C TYR A 203 5.03 13.29 -8.29
N ASP A 204 5.76 13.35 -9.40
CA ASP A 204 5.23 13.71 -10.72
C ASP A 204 4.18 12.69 -11.22
N ALA A 205 4.27 11.42 -10.79
CA ALA A 205 3.29 10.38 -11.06
C ALA A 205 2.05 10.42 -10.13
N GLY A 206 2.00 11.36 -9.19
CA GLY A 206 0.84 11.59 -8.31
C GLY A 206 1.00 11.09 -6.88
N PHE A 207 2.14 10.50 -6.50
CA PHE A 207 2.36 10.10 -5.11
C PHE A 207 2.43 11.32 -4.20
N ARG A 208 1.67 11.27 -3.09
CA ARG A 208 1.62 12.34 -2.08
C ARG A 208 1.91 11.86 -0.67
N MET A 209 2.05 10.55 -0.48
CA MET A 209 2.51 9.94 0.77
C MET A 209 3.63 8.95 0.49
N MET A 210 4.67 8.95 1.33
CA MET A 210 5.75 7.96 1.26
C MET A 210 6.02 7.39 2.66
N SER A 211 5.73 6.10 2.84
CA SER A 211 6.16 5.33 3.99
C SER A 211 7.63 4.98 3.86
N LEU A 212 8.41 5.14 4.93
CA LEU A 212 9.87 5.00 4.86
C LEU A 212 10.30 3.54 4.80
N GLN A 213 9.76 2.69 5.67
CA GLN A 213 10.06 1.26 5.73
C GLN A 213 8.79 0.43 5.51
N HIS A 214 8.99 -0.87 5.28
CA HIS A 214 7.99 -1.91 5.38
C HIS A 214 8.50 -3.00 6.35
N PHE A 215 8.35 -4.28 6.09
CA PHE A 215 8.71 -5.38 7.01
C PHE A 215 10.21 -5.65 7.17
N PHE A 216 11.09 -4.89 6.55
CA PHE A 216 12.54 -5.10 6.62
C PHE A 216 13.30 -3.78 6.53
N ASP A 217 14.54 -3.79 7.02
CA ASP A 217 15.43 -2.65 6.93
C ASP A 217 15.73 -2.32 5.45
N ASN A 218 15.75 -1.05 5.12
CA ASN A 218 16.04 -0.61 3.76
C ASN A 218 17.14 0.47 3.74
N LYS A 219 17.42 1.02 2.57
CA LYS A 219 18.48 2.03 2.41
C LYS A 219 18.20 3.33 3.19
N LEU A 220 16.95 3.60 3.60
CA LEU A 220 16.59 4.79 4.38
C LEU A 220 16.83 4.61 5.88
N GLY A 221 16.73 3.39 6.40
CA GLY A 221 16.88 3.13 7.84
C GLY A 221 16.25 1.83 8.30
N GLY A 222 16.19 1.67 9.62
CA GLY A 222 15.66 0.48 10.27
C GLY A 222 14.14 0.39 10.25
N SER A 223 13.64 -0.82 9.98
CA SER A 223 12.23 -1.17 10.14
C SER A 223 11.92 -1.60 11.57
N LEU A 224 10.68 -1.38 11.98
CA LEU A 224 10.13 -1.95 13.21
C LEU A 224 10.24 -3.48 13.25
N HIS A 225 10.17 -4.12 12.08
CA HIS A 225 10.26 -5.57 11.88
C HIS A 225 11.57 -6.00 11.21
N GLY A 226 12.56 -5.11 11.14
CA GLY A 226 13.89 -5.40 10.61
C GLY A 226 14.81 -6.04 11.63
N GLU A 227 16.04 -6.30 11.22
CA GLU A 227 17.09 -6.91 12.04
C GLU A 227 17.90 -5.87 12.82
N SER A 228 18.04 -4.62 12.29
CA SER A 228 19.00 -3.65 12.82
C SER A 228 18.46 -2.77 13.95
N ASN A 229 17.17 -2.46 13.96
CA ASN A 229 16.54 -1.45 14.83
C ASN A 229 17.27 -0.10 14.85
N THR A 230 17.96 0.27 13.75
CA THR A 230 18.71 1.54 13.63
C THR A 230 17.80 2.71 13.30
N GLY A 231 18.33 3.93 13.41
CA GLY A 231 17.71 5.16 12.94
C GLY A 231 17.87 5.36 11.42
N LEU A 232 17.65 6.61 10.98
CA LEU A 232 17.85 6.99 9.59
C LEU A 232 19.34 6.89 9.19
N THR A 233 19.59 6.35 8.02
CA THR A 233 20.89 6.47 7.34
C THR A 233 21.10 7.90 6.81
N ASP A 234 22.31 8.22 6.32
CA ASP A 234 22.55 9.50 5.65
C ASP A 234 21.67 9.65 4.41
N PHE A 235 21.53 8.58 3.61
CA PHE A 235 20.58 8.55 2.49
C PHE A 235 19.14 8.77 2.93
N GLY A 236 18.73 8.16 4.04
CA GLY A 236 17.39 8.34 4.61
C GLY A 236 17.13 9.77 5.07
N ARG A 237 18.12 10.42 5.71
CA ARG A 237 18.03 11.84 6.12
C ARG A 237 17.88 12.78 4.92
N GLU A 238 18.60 12.51 3.85
CA GLU A 238 18.50 13.28 2.62
C GLU A 238 17.15 13.07 1.93
N ALA A 239 16.69 11.81 1.84
CA ALA A 239 15.38 11.48 1.30
C ALA A 239 14.24 12.16 2.08
N VAL A 240 14.25 12.11 3.43
CA VAL A 240 13.24 12.74 4.28
C VAL A 240 13.20 14.26 4.06
N ARG A 241 14.37 14.94 4.01
CA ARG A 241 14.41 16.38 3.74
C ARG A 241 13.84 16.73 2.36
N LEU A 242 14.16 15.92 1.35
CA LEU A 242 13.66 16.13 0.00
C LEU A 242 12.13 15.91 -0.07
N MET A 243 11.61 14.84 0.53
CA MET A 243 10.17 14.58 0.64
C MET A 243 9.46 15.74 1.34
N ASP A 244 9.98 16.20 2.47
CA ASP A 244 9.44 17.32 3.25
C ASP A 244 9.41 18.61 2.42
N SER A 245 10.53 18.96 1.75
CA SER A 245 10.62 20.16 0.89
C SER A 245 9.64 20.15 -0.29
N MET A 246 9.20 18.97 -0.72
CA MET A 246 8.22 18.78 -1.81
C MET A 246 6.78 18.69 -1.29
N GLY A 247 6.56 18.76 0.02
CA GLY A 247 5.23 18.61 0.62
C GLY A 247 4.67 17.19 0.54
N ILE A 248 5.53 16.17 0.45
CA ILE A 248 5.14 14.76 0.51
C ILE A 248 4.88 14.40 1.97
N MET A 249 3.71 13.83 2.25
CA MET A 249 3.37 13.32 3.58
C MET A 249 4.27 12.13 3.91
N ILE A 250 5.00 12.22 5.02
CA ILE A 250 5.90 11.16 5.47
C ILE A 250 5.15 10.24 6.42
N ASP A 251 4.99 8.98 6.00
CA ASP A 251 4.39 7.93 6.80
C ASP A 251 5.48 7.12 7.51
N VAL A 252 5.37 7.04 8.83
CA VAL A 252 6.32 6.31 9.68
C VAL A 252 5.77 4.97 10.20
N SER A 253 4.67 4.49 9.63
CA SER A 253 4.24 3.11 9.82
C SER A 253 5.38 2.15 9.47
N HIS A 254 5.55 1.08 10.20
CA HIS A 254 6.68 0.14 10.07
C HIS A 254 8.09 0.70 10.36
N SER A 255 8.24 1.99 10.60
CA SER A 255 9.56 2.57 10.96
C SER A 255 9.98 2.16 12.36
N SER A 256 11.28 1.90 12.56
CA SER A 256 11.81 1.67 13.91
C SER A 256 11.56 2.90 14.80
N PRO A 257 11.46 2.74 16.14
CA PRO A 257 11.33 3.88 17.05
C PRO A 257 12.44 4.92 16.89
N GLN A 258 13.66 4.49 16.54
CA GLN A 258 14.79 5.35 16.25
C GLN A 258 14.58 6.18 14.99
N VAL A 259 14.07 5.56 13.91
CA VAL A 259 13.71 6.29 12.67
C VAL A 259 12.65 7.32 12.96
N VAL A 260 11.57 6.97 13.69
CA VAL A 260 10.51 7.93 14.06
C VAL A 260 11.09 9.11 14.84
N GLY A 261 11.94 8.83 15.84
CA GLY A 261 12.64 9.84 16.62
C GLY A 261 13.53 10.74 15.76
N ASP A 262 14.28 10.15 14.82
CA ASP A 262 15.15 10.88 13.90
C ASP A 262 14.34 11.81 12.98
N VAL A 263 13.22 11.32 12.40
CA VAL A 263 12.34 12.13 11.54
C VAL A 263 11.76 13.30 12.33
N LEU A 264 11.22 13.04 13.53
CA LEU A 264 10.70 14.11 14.42
C LEU A 264 11.76 15.17 14.78
N ASN A 265 13.04 14.82 14.80
CA ASN A 265 14.12 15.78 15.05
C ASN A 265 14.63 16.46 13.77
N LEU A 266 14.30 15.94 12.61
CA LEU A 266 14.86 16.39 11.33
C LEU A 266 13.98 17.40 10.60
N ILE A 267 12.65 17.27 10.72
CA ILE A 267 11.63 18.11 10.06
C ILE A 267 10.56 18.55 11.06
N ASP A 268 9.88 19.65 10.76
CA ASP A 268 8.78 20.19 11.58
C ASP A 268 7.39 19.86 11.03
N SER A 269 7.29 19.37 9.79
CA SER A 269 6.01 19.01 9.16
C SER A 269 5.31 17.88 9.91
N PRO A 270 3.96 17.88 9.94
CA PRO A 270 3.17 16.80 10.52
C PRO A 270 3.48 15.45 9.89
N LEU A 271 3.60 14.40 10.71
CA LEU A 271 3.80 13.03 10.24
C LEU A 271 2.48 12.27 10.15
N ILE A 272 2.48 11.24 9.33
CA ILE A 272 1.41 10.24 9.29
C ILE A 272 1.91 8.92 9.87
N VAL A 273 1.06 8.26 10.63
CA VAL A 273 1.11 6.82 10.86
C VAL A 273 -0.13 6.24 10.21
N SER A 274 0.00 5.75 8.99
CA SER A 274 -1.16 5.35 8.18
C SER A 274 -1.94 4.20 8.78
N HIS A 275 -1.24 3.26 9.47
CA HIS A 275 -1.85 2.10 10.11
C HIS A 275 -0.97 1.57 11.24
N THR A 276 -1.50 1.53 12.45
CA THR A 276 -0.80 1.01 13.64
C THR A 276 -1.83 0.61 14.72
N GLY A 277 -1.36 0.09 15.84
CA GLY A 277 -2.12 -0.06 17.08
C GLY A 277 -1.46 0.72 18.21
N PHE A 278 -2.10 0.74 19.37
CA PHE A 278 -1.63 1.39 20.58
C PHE A 278 -0.81 0.41 21.42
N LYS A 279 0.50 0.68 21.60
CA LYS A 279 1.37 -0.21 22.40
C LYS A 279 0.96 -0.27 23.87
N GLY A 280 0.50 0.86 24.43
CA GLY A 280 0.00 0.90 25.79
C GLY A 280 -1.27 0.09 26.03
N HIS A 281 -2.07 -0.16 24.98
CA HIS A 281 -3.25 -1.03 25.03
C HIS A 281 -2.91 -2.50 24.73
N CYS A 282 -2.05 -2.73 23.72
CA CYS A 282 -1.61 -4.06 23.30
C CYS A 282 -0.11 -4.02 23.01
N ASP A 283 0.69 -4.62 23.90
CA ASP A 283 2.16 -4.65 23.80
C ASP A 283 2.62 -5.63 22.70
N GLN A 284 2.37 -5.22 21.46
CA GLN A 284 2.85 -5.89 20.27
C GLN A 284 3.95 -5.07 19.60
N LYS A 285 4.93 -5.74 19.00
CA LYS A 285 6.03 -5.07 18.28
C LYS A 285 5.51 -4.15 17.16
N ARG A 286 4.39 -4.54 16.52
CA ARG A 286 3.74 -3.78 15.45
C ARG A 286 3.20 -2.43 15.88
N ASN A 287 2.89 -2.27 17.18
CA ASN A 287 2.23 -1.09 17.70
C ASN A 287 3.24 0.01 18.06
N ILE A 288 2.90 1.26 17.74
CA ILE A 288 3.71 2.43 18.09
C ILE A 288 3.58 2.73 19.59
N SER A 289 4.65 3.24 20.22
CA SER A 289 4.62 3.62 21.62
C SER A 289 3.81 4.90 21.86
N ASP A 290 3.18 4.98 23.02
CA ASP A 290 2.33 6.13 23.41
C ASP A 290 3.14 7.44 23.42
N ASP A 291 4.42 7.40 23.82
CA ASP A 291 5.32 8.56 23.78
C ASP A 291 5.53 9.09 22.35
N LEU A 292 5.81 8.18 21.39
CA LEU A 292 5.97 8.59 20.00
C LEU A 292 4.65 9.10 19.41
N MET A 293 3.52 8.48 19.75
CA MET A 293 2.20 8.97 19.32
C MET A 293 1.92 10.38 19.83
N MET A 294 2.19 10.65 21.12
CA MET A 294 2.02 11.99 21.67
C MET A 294 2.88 13.01 20.93
N ARG A 295 4.15 12.72 20.70
CA ARG A 295 5.07 13.62 19.98
C ARG A 295 4.62 13.87 18.53
N ILE A 296 4.04 12.89 17.86
CA ILE A 296 3.46 13.04 16.52
C ILE A 296 2.21 13.91 16.58
N ALA A 297 1.30 13.65 17.53
CA ALA A 297 0.07 14.39 17.70
C ALA A 297 0.31 15.86 18.10
N GLU A 298 1.28 16.15 18.97
CA GLU A 298 1.68 17.52 19.35
C GLU A 298 2.13 18.37 18.16
N ARG A 299 2.58 17.72 17.07
CA ARG A 299 2.93 18.37 15.79
C ARG A 299 1.81 18.40 14.77
N GLY A 300 0.59 18.07 15.19
CA GLY A 300 -0.57 18.01 14.29
C GLY A 300 -0.58 16.80 13.35
N GLY A 301 0.21 15.77 13.67
CA GLY A 301 0.26 14.52 12.88
C GLY A 301 -1.02 13.68 13.01
N LEU A 302 -1.22 12.79 12.05
CA LEU A 302 -2.38 11.92 11.96
C LEU A 302 -1.99 10.46 12.20
N ILE A 303 -2.73 9.77 13.07
CA ILE A 303 -2.48 8.38 13.44
C ILE A 303 -3.69 7.55 13.10
N GLY A 304 -3.55 6.67 12.10
CA GLY A 304 -4.54 5.67 11.71
C GLY A 304 -4.44 4.43 12.59
N VAL A 305 -5.55 4.08 13.21
CA VAL A 305 -5.66 2.84 14.01
C VAL A 305 -6.13 1.72 13.10
N GLY A 306 -5.29 0.70 12.94
CA GLY A 306 -5.62 -0.51 12.20
C GLY A 306 -6.60 -1.41 12.98
N PHE A 307 -7.37 -2.20 12.24
CA PHE A 307 -8.34 -3.17 12.74
C PHE A 307 -8.03 -4.58 12.21
#